data_348a9e3a403a1bdcb590bf2135772af9
#
_entry.id   348a9e3a403a1bdcb590bf2135772af9
#
_cell.length_a   1.000
_cell.length_b   1.000
_cell.length_c   1.000
_cell.angle_alpha   90.00
_cell.angle_beta   90.00
_cell.angle_gamma   90.00
#
_symmetry.space_group_name_H-M   'P 1'
#
loop_
_entity.id
_entity.type
_entity.pdbx_description
1 polymer ?
#
loop_
_entity_poly.entity_id
_entity_poly.type
_entity_poly.pdbx_seq_one_letter_code
_entity_poly.pdbx_strand_id
1 'polypeptide(L)'
;NLLNTRYIIVSPEALPLQNRFALGNAWFVERATLVENADAELLAIKTIDPATEAVVDRRFADQLTVVEQPGSETDTIYLTSYRPNLLTYEARLSADRIAVFSEIYYPYGWNAFIDDKPAGHFRTDYVLRGMVVPEGTHTITFRFEPRSYKTGNRISLAGSSILLIMLLYAALSALKTRRKNV
;
A
#
# COMPACT_ATOMS: atom_id res chain seq x y z
N ASN A 1 -2.98 12.39 -13.61
CA ASN A 1 -4.17 11.55 -13.40
C ASN A 1 -3.88 10.38 -12.46
N LEU A 2 -2.73 9.70 -12.63
CA LEU A 2 -2.27 8.54 -11.84
C LEU A 2 -2.27 8.76 -10.31
N LEU A 3 -1.89 9.93 -9.84
CA LEU A 3 -1.84 10.25 -8.40
C LEU A 3 -3.18 10.78 -7.86
N ASN A 4 -4.28 10.57 -8.55
CA ASN A 4 -5.62 11.03 -8.16
C ASN A 4 -5.68 12.53 -7.80
N THR A 5 -4.86 13.35 -8.45
CA THR A 5 -4.84 14.80 -8.25
C THR A 5 -6.14 15.41 -8.76
N ARG A 6 -6.99 15.89 -7.87
CA ARG A 6 -8.32 16.46 -8.22
C ARG A 6 -8.29 17.95 -8.49
N TYR A 7 -7.38 18.66 -7.85
CA TYR A 7 -7.25 20.10 -7.99
C TYR A 7 -5.79 20.50 -8.24
N ILE A 8 -5.59 21.45 -9.14
CA ILE A 8 -4.28 22.00 -9.50
C ILE A 8 -4.29 23.48 -9.17
N ILE A 9 -3.40 23.92 -8.29
CA ILE A 9 -3.22 25.33 -7.91
C ILE A 9 -2.08 25.87 -8.77
N VAL A 10 -2.39 26.78 -9.69
CA VAL A 10 -1.41 27.40 -10.60
C VAL A 10 -0.89 28.74 -10.05
N SER A 11 -1.71 29.44 -9.26
CA SER A 11 -1.39 30.70 -8.62
C SER A 11 -2.20 30.85 -7.33
N PRO A 12 -1.65 31.49 -6.28
CA PRO A 12 -2.37 31.76 -5.04
C PRO A 12 -3.62 32.64 -5.24
N GLU A 13 -3.62 33.51 -6.28
CA GLU A 13 -4.70 34.45 -6.57
C GLU A 13 -5.76 33.87 -7.51
N ALA A 14 -5.52 32.69 -8.12
CA ALA A 14 -6.45 32.08 -9.06
C ALA A 14 -7.23 30.92 -8.38
N LEU A 15 -8.46 30.69 -8.84
CA LEU A 15 -9.23 29.52 -8.42
C LEU A 15 -8.51 28.24 -8.85
N PRO A 16 -8.49 27.19 -8.02
CA PRO A 16 -7.92 25.90 -8.37
C PRO A 16 -8.60 25.31 -9.62
N LEU A 17 -7.80 24.79 -10.53
CA LEU A 17 -8.31 24.07 -11.69
C LEU A 17 -8.74 22.67 -11.25
N GLN A 18 -9.97 22.28 -11.58
CA GLN A 18 -10.44 20.93 -11.33
C GLN A 18 -9.94 19.98 -12.41
N ASN A 19 -9.21 18.94 -12.02
CA ASN A 19 -8.80 17.86 -12.90
C ASN A 19 -9.94 16.83 -13.02
N ARG A 20 -10.61 16.80 -14.15
CA ARG A 20 -11.70 15.86 -14.45
C ARG A 20 -11.22 14.48 -14.90
N PHE A 21 -9.91 14.32 -15.11
CA PHE A 21 -9.28 13.09 -15.58
C PHE A 21 -8.57 12.31 -14.44
N ALA A 22 -8.85 12.66 -13.19
CA ALA A 22 -8.36 11.90 -12.06
C ALA A 22 -9.03 10.50 -12.05
N LEU A 23 -8.22 9.43 -11.99
CA LEU A 23 -8.67 8.04 -12.12
C LEU A 23 -9.27 7.46 -10.84
N GLY A 24 -9.26 8.22 -9.75
CA GLY A 24 -9.79 7.75 -8.46
C GLY A 24 -8.74 7.07 -7.60
N ASN A 25 -9.20 6.37 -6.57
CA ASN A 25 -8.32 5.68 -5.62
C ASN A 25 -7.85 4.32 -6.13
N ALA A 26 -8.61 3.71 -7.05
CA ALA A 26 -8.26 2.48 -7.73
C ALA A 26 -9.05 2.38 -9.04
N TRP A 27 -8.50 1.69 -10.03
CA TRP A 27 -9.14 1.40 -11.32
C TRP A 27 -8.56 0.13 -11.93
N PHE A 28 -9.27 -0.46 -12.89
CA PHE A 28 -8.78 -1.58 -13.67
C PHE A 28 -8.14 -1.09 -14.97
N VAL A 29 -7.08 -1.76 -15.39
CA VAL A 29 -6.46 -1.56 -16.70
C VAL A 29 -6.70 -2.76 -17.60
N GLU A 30 -6.67 -2.53 -18.91
CA GLU A 30 -6.86 -3.58 -19.91
C GLU A 30 -5.55 -4.31 -20.23
N ARG A 31 -4.41 -3.63 -20.04
CA ARG A 31 -3.10 -4.17 -20.40
C ARG A 31 -2.02 -3.72 -19.42
N ALA A 32 -1.06 -4.63 -19.19
CA ALA A 32 0.20 -4.30 -18.54
C ALA A 32 1.37 -4.49 -19.51
N THR A 33 2.13 -3.43 -19.75
CA THR A 33 3.35 -3.46 -20.56
C THR A 33 4.56 -3.67 -19.67
N LEU A 34 5.27 -4.79 -19.90
CA LEU A 34 6.52 -5.10 -19.20
C LEU A 34 7.70 -4.33 -19.82
N VAL A 35 8.48 -3.70 -18.96
CA VAL A 35 9.69 -2.96 -19.34
C VAL A 35 10.92 -3.47 -18.56
N GLU A 36 12.11 -3.24 -19.09
CA GLU A 36 13.35 -3.82 -18.56
C GLU A 36 13.77 -3.30 -17.18
N ASN A 37 13.44 -2.04 -16.86
CA ASN A 37 13.87 -1.38 -15.64
C ASN A 37 13.05 -0.13 -15.35
N ALA A 38 13.30 0.49 -14.19
CA ALA A 38 12.59 1.68 -13.72
C ALA A 38 12.74 2.91 -14.64
N ASP A 39 13.88 3.08 -15.32
CA ASP A 39 14.07 4.21 -16.25
C ASP A 39 13.19 4.05 -17.49
N ALA A 40 13.11 2.82 -18.02
CA ALA A 40 12.21 2.48 -19.12
C ALA A 40 10.74 2.63 -18.72
N GLU A 41 10.37 2.25 -17.45
CA GLU A 41 9.06 2.44 -16.89
C GLU A 41 8.67 3.93 -16.86
N LEU A 42 9.57 4.80 -16.36
CA LEU A 42 9.35 6.26 -16.31
C LEU A 42 9.18 6.89 -17.70
N LEU A 43 9.89 6.38 -18.71
CA LEU A 43 9.75 6.85 -20.08
C LEU A 43 8.44 6.40 -20.70
N ALA A 44 8.05 5.14 -20.48
CA ALA A 44 6.83 4.55 -21.04
C ALA A 44 5.55 5.22 -20.52
N ILE A 45 5.50 5.62 -19.22
CA ILE A 45 4.37 6.34 -18.63
C ILE A 45 3.99 7.62 -19.40
N LYS A 46 4.93 8.23 -20.11
CA LYS A 46 4.67 9.45 -20.90
C LYS A 46 3.83 9.19 -22.15
N THR A 47 3.73 7.95 -22.60
CA THR A 47 3.14 7.57 -23.88
C THR A 47 1.89 6.71 -23.77
N ILE A 48 1.63 6.13 -22.59
CA ILE A 48 0.46 5.30 -22.34
C ILE A 48 -0.76 6.15 -21.96
N ASP A 49 -1.95 5.56 -22.14
CA ASP A 49 -3.16 6.04 -21.45
C ASP A 49 -3.29 5.28 -20.11
N PRO A 50 -3.05 5.94 -18.98
CA PRO A 50 -3.08 5.28 -17.67
C PRO A 50 -4.48 4.81 -17.25
N ALA A 51 -5.53 5.17 -17.98
CA ALA A 51 -6.88 4.65 -17.72
C ALA A 51 -7.04 3.19 -18.21
N THR A 52 -6.26 2.80 -19.23
CA THR A 52 -6.40 1.50 -19.90
C THR A 52 -5.12 0.66 -19.86
N GLU A 53 -3.98 1.28 -19.60
CA GLU A 53 -2.68 0.61 -19.62
C GLU A 53 -1.84 0.95 -18.39
N ALA A 54 -1.15 -0.05 -17.85
CA ALA A 54 -0.14 0.09 -16.79
C ALA A 54 1.22 -0.35 -17.30
N VAL A 55 2.28 0.25 -16.75
CA VAL A 55 3.68 -0.13 -17.05
C VAL A 55 4.27 -0.80 -15.84
N VAL A 56 4.89 -1.97 -16.03
CA VAL A 56 5.44 -2.80 -14.95
C VAL A 56 6.90 -3.16 -15.26
N ASP A 57 7.77 -2.96 -14.29
CA ASP A 57 9.16 -3.40 -14.34
C ASP A 57 9.23 -4.94 -14.38
N ARG A 58 10.04 -5.51 -15.26
CA ARG A 58 10.22 -6.96 -15.48
C ARG A 58 10.51 -7.76 -14.19
N ARG A 59 11.09 -7.15 -13.18
CA ARG A 59 11.32 -7.80 -11.87
C ARG A 59 10.04 -8.25 -11.16
N PHE A 60 8.87 -7.74 -11.57
CA PHE A 60 7.56 -8.11 -11.05
C PHE A 60 6.76 -9.02 -12.00
N ALA A 61 7.36 -9.48 -13.10
CA ALA A 61 6.68 -10.29 -14.11
C ALA A 61 6.03 -11.56 -13.53
N ASP A 62 6.67 -12.20 -12.55
CA ASP A 62 6.16 -13.41 -11.90
C ASP A 62 4.84 -13.18 -11.13
N GLN A 63 4.49 -11.93 -10.85
CA GLN A 63 3.25 -11.56 -10.16
C GLN A 63 2.12 -11.18 -11.14
N LEU A 64 2.43 -11.07 -12.43
CA LEU A 64 1.49 -10.76 -13.50
C LEU A 64 0.97 -12.07 -14.12
N THR A 65 -0.09 -12.64 -13.55
CA THR A 65 -0.76 -13.82 -14.10
C THR A 65 -1.68 -13.47 -15.27
N VAL A 66 -2.04 -12.19 -15.41
CA VAL A 66 -2.82 -11.62 -16.51
C VAL A 66 -2.03 -10.45 -17.08
N VAL A 67 -1.86 -10.38 -18.38
CA VAL A 67 -1.14 -9.28 -19.06
C VAL A 67 -2.09 -8.42 -19.90
N GLU A 68 -3.11 -9.02 -20.46
CA GLU A 68 -4.11 -8.36 -21.28
C GLU A 68 -5.49 -8.95 -21.03
N GLN A 69 -6.48 -8.09 -20.77
CA GLN A 69 -7.87 -8.46 -20.57
C GLN A 69 -8.76 -7.27 -20.95
N PRO A 70 -9.63 -7.40 -21.95
CA PRO A 70 -10.53 -6.34 -22.38
C PRO A 70 -11.35 -5.75 -21.23
N GLY A 71 -11.60 -4.45 -21.27
CA GLY A 71 -12.43 -3.75 -20.32
C GLY A 71 -13.88 -4.29 -20.30
N SER A 72 -14.52 -4.21 -19.14
CA SER A 72 -15.93 -4.46 -18.97
C SER A 72 -16.57 -3.30 -18.21
N GLU A 73 -17.70 -2.78 -18.72
CA GLU A 73 -18.46 -1.70 -18.06
C GLU A 73 -19.06 -2.14 -16.72
N THR A 74 -19.15 -3.44 -16.47
CA THR A 74 -19.68 -3.99 -15.21
C THR A 74 -18.64 -4.14 -14.12
N ASP A 75 -17.35 -4.07 -14.47
CA ASP A 75 -16.25 -4.19 -13.52
C ASP A 75 -16.10 -2.91 -12.72
N THR A 76 -16.08 -3.05 -11.41
CA THR A 76 -16.01 -1.90 -10.49
C THR A 76 -14.99 -2.16 -9.39
N ILE A 77 -14.28 -1.12 -8.99
CA ILE A 77 -13.43 -1.11 -7.79
C ILE A 77 -13.53 0.26 -7.12
N TYR A 78 -13.72 0.29 -5.82
CA TYR A 78 -13.80 1.54 -5.06
C TYR A 78 -13.30 1.37 -3.62
N LEU A 79 -12.74 2.45 -3.09
CA LEU A 79 -12.26 2.54 -1.72
C LEU A 79 -13.45 2.67 -0.76
N THR A 80 -13.58 1.74 0.18
CA THR A 80 -14.64 1.73 1.22
C THR A 80 -14.16 2.26 2.56
N SER A 81 -12.86 2.09 2.88
CA SER A 81 -12.28 2.59 4.13
C SER A 81 -10.84 3.04 3.92
N TYR A 82 -10.54 4.25 4.41
CA TYR A 82 -9.19 4.83 4.42
C TYR A 82 -8.77 5.12 5.86
N ARG A 83 -7.80 4.38 6.34
CA ARG A 83 -7.13 4.61 7.64
C ARG A 83 -5.62 4.61 7.43
N PRO A 84 -4.83 5.28 8.26
CA PRO A 84 -3.37 5.36 8.06
C PRO A 84 -2.66 4.02 7.87
N ASN A 85 -3.16 2.95 8.51
CA ASN A 85 -2.55 1.62 8.49
C ASN A 85 -3.41 0.57 7.80
N LEU A 86 -4.57 0.95 7.24
CA LEU A 86 -5.55 0.02 6.71
C LEU A 86 -6.34 0.68 5.58
N LEU A 87 -6.21 0.13 4.38
CA LEU A 87 -7.02 0.52 3.22
C LEU A 87 -7.91 -0.66 2.85
N THR A 88 -9.17 -0.41 2.60
CA THR A 88 -10.12 -1.44 2.19
C THR A 88 -10.82 -1.00 0.92
N TYR A 89 -10.87 -1.90 -0.06
CA TYR A 89 -11.55 -1.71 -1.33
C TYR A 89 -12.55 -2.84 -1.53
N GLU A 90 -13.63 -2.55 -2.22
CA GLU A 90 -14.54 -3.53 -2.77
C GLU A 90 -14.37 -3.56 -4.29
N ALA A 91 -14.29 -4.77 -4.84
CA ALA A 91 -14.12 -5.01 -6.25
C ALA A 91 -15.16 -6.02 -6.75
N ARG A 92 -15.70 -5.79 -7.95
CA ARG A 92 -16.55 -6.74 -8.65
C ARG A 92 -16.06 -6.85 -10.08
N LEU A 93 -15.80 -8.08 -10.53
CA LEU A 93 -15.16 -8.37 -11.80
C LEU A 93 -15.85 -9.52 -12.53
N SER A 94 -15.93 -9.39 -13.84
CA SER A 94 -16.43 -10.42 -14.75
C SER A 94 -15.33 -11.37 -15.26
N ALA A 95 -14.06 -11.04 -15.02
CA ALA A 95 -12.87 -11.84 -15.33
C ALA A 95 -11.68 -11.34 -14.47
N ASP A 96 -10.58 -12.11 -14.44
CA ASP A 96 -9.35 -11.69 -13.78
C ASP A 96 -8.82 -10.38 -14.40
N ARG A 97 -8.51 -9.38 -13.55
CA ARG A 97 -8.09 -8.05 -14.00
C ARG A 97 -6.88 -7.54 -13.22
N ILE A 98 -6.14 -6.65 -13.86
CA ILE A 98 -5.10 -5.88 -13.20
C ILE A 98 -5.75 -4.62 -12.62
N ALA A 99 -5.69 -4.48 -11.30
CA ALA A 99 -6.08 -3.28 -10.58
C ALA A 99 -4.84 -2.43 -10.30
N VAL A 100 -4.95 -1.13 -10.56
CA VAL A 100 -3.99 -0.10 -10.17
C VAL A 100 -4.59 0.72 -9.03
N PHE A 101 -3.80 0.95 -7.98
CA PHE A 101 -4.19 1.74 -6.81
C PHE A 101 -3.37 3.01 -6.77
N SER A 102 -4.03 4.15 -6.59
CA SER A 102 -3.36 5.47 -6.46
C SER A 102 -2.68 5.63 -5.09
N GLU A 103 -1.90 4.62 -4.73
CA GLU A 103 -1.15 4.52 -3.48
C GLU A 103 0.31 4.17 -3.78
N ILE A 104 1.23 4.78 -3.04
CA ILE A 104 2.67 4.55 -3.25
C ILE A 104 3.03 3.12 -2.86
N TYR A 105 3.70 2.42 -3.78
CA TYR A 105 4.26 1.09 -3.51
C TYR A 105 5.41 1.21 -2.50
N TYR A 106 5.28 0.51 -1.39
CA TYR A 106 6.32 0.40 -0.38
C TYR A 106 6.41 -1.06 0.12
N PRO A 107 7.49 -1.79 -0.21
CA PRO A 107 7.58 -3.23 0.04
C PRO A 107 7.79 -3.60 1.53
N TYR A 108 8.19 -2.63 2.36
CA TYR A 108 8.59 -2.89 3.74
C TYR A 108 7.47 -2.62 4.74
N GLY A 109 6.40 -3.38 4.68
CA GLY A 109 5.36 -3.32 5.71
C GLY A 109 3.94 -3.36 5.22
N TRP A 110 3.64 -2.95 3.99
CA TRP A 110 2.32 -3.14 3.41
C TRP A 110 2.13 -4.59 2.98
N ASN A 111 1.13 -5.25 3.54
CA ASN A 111 0.68 -6.59 3.17
C ASN A 111 -0.69 -6.46 2.49
N ALA A 112 -0.87 -7.20 1.40
CA ALA A 112 -2.12 -7.22 0.66
C ALA A 112 -2.90 -8.52 0.93
N PHE A 113 -4.21 -8.41 0.91
CA PHE A 113 -5.13 -9.53 1.11
C PHE A 113 -6.31 -9.39 0.16
N ILE A 114 -6.79 -10.53 -0.34
CA ILE A 114 -8.08 -10.66 -1.02
C ILE A 114 -8.92 -11.62 -0.19
N ASP A 115 -10.07 -11.18 0.29
CA ASP A 115 -10.97 -11.95 1.17
C ASP A 115 -10.23 -12.55 2.38
N ASP A 116 -9.42 -11.71 3.05
CA ASP A 116 -8.54 -12.05 4.17
C ASP A 116 -7.43 -13.08 3.87
N LYS A 117 -7.29 -13.55 2.62
CA LYS A 117 -6.18 -14.42 2.20
C LYS A 117 -5.02 -13.57 1.69
N PRO A 118 -3.77 -13.88 2.10
CA PRO A 118 -2.60 -13.15 1.58
C PRO A 118 -2.55 -13.16 0.06
N ALA A 119 -2.34 -12.00 -0.54
CA ALA A 119 -2.24 -11.81 -1.98
C ALA A 119 -0.97 -11.05 -2.35
N GLY A 120 -0.44 -11.30 -3.54
CA GLY A 120 0.69 -10.55 -4.09
C GLY A 120 0.26 -9.16 -4.52
N HIS A 121 1.15 -8.19 -4.38
CA HIS A 121 1.03 -6.87 -5.00
C HIS A 121 2.40 -6.41 -5.47
N PHE A 122 2.44 -5.63 -6.52
CA PHE A 122 3.67 -5.22 -7.21
C PHE A 122 3.69 -3.72 -7.43
N ARG A 123 4.85 -3.20 -7.86
CA ARG A 123 4.97 -1.82 -8.30
C ARG A 123 4.57 -1.72 -9.76
N THR A 124 3.76 -0.72 -10.07
CA THR A 124 3.39 -0.32 -11.42
C THR A 124 3.49 1.19 -11.56
N ASP A 125 3.58 1.66 -12.79
CA ASP A 125 3.62 3.09 -13.14
C ASP A 125 4.64 3.86 -12.29
N TYR A 126 5.81 3.24 -12.12
CA TYR A 126 6.98 3.75 -11.40
C TYR A 126 6.83 3.82 -9.88
N VAL A 127 5.67 4.20 -9.35
CA VAL A 127 5.45 4.42 -7.91
C VAL A 127 4.18 3.79 -7.35
N LEU A 128 3.22 3.40 -8.18
CA LEU A 128 1.91 2.94 -7.73
C LEU A 128 1.90 1.46 -7.36
N ARG A 129 0.83 1.02 -6.72
CA ARG A 129 0.59 -0.39 -6.43
C ARG A 129 -0.26 -1.01 -7.53
N GLY A 130 0.13 -2.19 -7.97
CA GLY A 130 -0.66 -3.05 -8.84
C GLY A 130 -0.97 -4.37 -8.16
N MET A 131 -2.07 -5.00 -8.55
CA MET A 131 -2.47 -6.33 -8.09
C MET A 131 -3.30 -7.00 -9.19
N VAL A 132 -3.13 -8.30 -9.36
CA VAL A 132 -4.07 -9.10 -10.12
C VAL A 132 -5.21 -9.50 -9.19
N VAL A 133 -6.43 -9.14 -9.56
CA VAL A 133 -7.66 -9.45 -8.81
C VAL A 133 -8.44 -10.50 -9.62
N PRO A 134 -8.81 -11.64 -9.03
CA PRO A 134 -9.54 -12.69 -9.75
C PRO A 134 -10.98 -12.28 -10.06
N GLU A 135 -11.62 -13.02 -10.96
CA GLU A 135 -13.05 -12.91 -11.24
C GLU A 135 -13.88 -13.07 -9.96
N GLY A 136 -14.94 -12.27 -9.82
CA GLY A 136 -15.86 -12.36 -8.70
C GLY A 136 -16.10 -11.05 -7.96
N THR A 137 -16.62 -11.17 -6.76
CA THR A 137 -16.77 -10.04 -5.82
C THR A 137 -15.84 -10.24 -4.64
N HIS A 138 -14.96 -9.27 -4.42
CA HIS A 138 -13.87 -9.39 -3.49
C HIS A 138 -13.73 -8.16 -2.60
N THR A 139 -13.27 -8.40 -1.37
CA THR A 139 -12.76 -7.36 -0.48
C THR A 139 -11.24 -7.38 -0.51
N ILE A 140 -10.64 -6.28 -1.00
CA ILE A 140 -9.18 -6.11 -1.05
C ILE A 140 -8.76 -5.26 0.13
N THR A 141 -7.79 -5.74 0.90
CA THR A 141 -7.29 -5.05 2.08
C THR A 141 -5.77 -4.89 2.02
N PHE A 142 -5.30 -3.66 2.23
CA PHE A 142 -3.88 -3.39 2.48
C PHE A 142 -3.68 -3.05 3.96
N ARG A 143 -2.79 -3.77 4.64
CA ARG A 143 -2.46 -3.59 6.07
C ARG A 143 -1.00 -3.21 6.22
N PHE A 144 -0.73 -2.11 6.93
CA PHE A 144 0.64 -1.68 7.21
C PHE A 144 1.13 -2.32 8.52
N GLU A 145 1.97 -3.33 8.41
CA GLU A 145 2.47 -4.13 9.53
C GLU A 145 3.98 -4.37 9.43
N PRO A 146 4.82 -3.33 9.55
CA PRO A 146 6.26 -3.46 9.39
C PRO A 146 6.86 -4.35 10.49
N ARG A 147 7.62 -5.36 10.10
CA ARG A 147 8.28 -6.29 11.02
C ARG A 147 9.27 -5.57 11.94
N SER A 148 9.96 -4.56 11.44
CA SER A 148 10.91 -3.73 12.22
C SER A 148 10.23 -3.06 13.42
N TYR A 149 9.03 -2.53 13.25
CA TYR A 149 8.26 -1.95 14.34
C TYR A 149 7.89 -2.98 15.41
N LYS A 150 7.38 -4.15 15.00
CA LYS A 150 7.03 -5.25 15.93
C LYS A 150 8.25 -5.72 16.73
N THR A 151 9.41 -5.86 16.07
CA THR A 151 10.66 -6.27 16.72
C THR A 151 11.19 -5.17 17.64
N GLY A 152 11.26 -3.94 17.19
CA GLY A 152 11.71 -2.80 17.99
C GLY A 152 10.87 -2.61 19.26
N ASN A 153 9.56 -2.72 19.15
CA ASN A 153 8.66 -2.61 20.29
C ASN A 153 8.89 -3.73 21.34
N ARG A 154 9.15 -4.96 20.90
CA ARG A 154 9.50 -6.09 21.81
C ARG A 154 10.82 -5.84 22.53
N ILE A 155 11.84 -5.36 21.82
CA ILE A 155 13.15 -5.02 22.42
C ILE A 155 12.99 -3.89 23.43
N SER A 156 12.25 -2.85 23.08
CA SER A 156 11.99 -1.71 23.98
C SER A 156 11.24 -2.14 25.25
N LEU A 157 10.22 -2.98 25.10
CA LEU A 157 9.45 -3.52 26.22
C LEU A 157 10.34 -4.36 27.15
N ALA A 158 11.18 -5.23 26.60
CA ALA A 158 12.13 -6.04 27.39
C ALA A 158 13.12 -5.15 28.14
N GLY A 159 13.74 -4.16 27.49
CA GLY A 159 14.65 -3.20 28.12
C GLY A 159 13.99 -2.40 29.24
N SER A 160 12.80 -1.86 29.01
CA SER A 160 12.03 -1.14 30.03
C SER A 160 11.66 -2.02 31.21
N SER A 161 11.31 -3.29 30.97
CA SER A 161 10.99 -4.25 32.03
C SER A 161 12.21 -4.54 32.90
N ILE A 162 13.38 -4.74 32.30
CA ILE A 162 14.65 -4.97 33.03
C ILE A 162 14.97 -3.74 33.91
N LEU A 163 14.88 -2.53 33.38
CA LEU A 163 15.12 -1.30 34.14
C LEU A 163 14.16 -1.19 35.31
N LEU A 164 12.89 -1.48 35.13
CA LEU A 164 11.89 -1.45 36.20
C LEU A 164 12.22 -2.45 37.30
N ILE A 165 12.60 -3.68 36.96
CA ILE A 165 13.01 -4.72 37.93
C ILE A 165 14.25 -4.26 38.70
N MET A 166 15.25 -3.69 38.03
CA MET A 166 16.45 -3.16 38.70
C MET A 166 16.13 -2.03 39.70
N LEU A 167 15.24 -1.11 39.30
CA LEU A 167 14.81 -0.01 40.19
C LEU A 167 14.03 -0.53 41.40
N LEU A 168 13.15 -1.50 41.22
CA LEU A 168 12.40 -2.13 42.29
C LEU A 168 13.35 -2.86 43.27
N TYR A 169 14.33 -3.61 42.72
CA TYR A 169 15.34 -4.30 43.53
C TYR A 169 16.17 -3.28 44.35
N ALA A 170 16.62 -2.21 43.73
CA ALA A 170 17.38 -1.15 44.44
C ALA A 170 16.55 -0.50 45.55
N ALA A 171 15.28 -0.19 45.29
CA ALA A 171 14.37 0.39 46.27
C ALA A 171 14.15 -0.55 47.48
N LEU A 172 13.87 -1.84 47.20
CA LEU A 172 13.67 -2.84 48.24
C LEU A 172 14.93 -3.06 49.07
N SER A 173 16.10 -3.08 48.44
CA SER A 173 17.41 -3.19 49.12
C SER A 173 17.66 -2.01 50.04
N ALA A 174 17.40 -0.78 49.58
CA ALA A 174 17.54 0.43 50.38
C ALA A 174 16.60 0.44 51.61
N LEU A 175 15.36 0.00 51.44
CA LEU A 175 14.40 -0.12 52.53
C LEU A 175 14.83 -1.17 53.57
N LYS A 176 15.38 -2.30 53.14
CA LYS A 176 15.89 -3.35 53.99
C LYS A 176 17.11 -2.90 54.82
N THR A 177 18.00 -2.13 54.20
CA THR A 177 19.18 -1.54 54.89
C THR A 177 18.77 -0.54 55.94
N ARG A 178 17.82 0.35 55.67
CA ARG A 178 17.27 1.30 56.64
C ARG A 178 16.65 0.62 57.88
N ARG A 179 15.94 -0.51 57.68
CA ARG A 179 15.32 -1.27 58.79
C ARG A 179 16.34 -1.97 59.69
N LYS A 180 17.56 -2.22 59.21
CA LYS A 180 18.62 -2.84 60.04
C LYS A 180 19.40 -1.83 60.87
N ASN A 181 19.32 -0.54 60.54
CA ASN A 181 20.07 0.53 61.20
C ASN A 181 19.21 1.36 62.19
N VAL A 182 17.98 0.93 62.45
CA VAL A 182 17.08 1.39 63.52
C VAL A 182 16.85 0.21 64.49
#